data_bcf48e17092d1435d6f89dc0ea028949
#
_entry.id   bcf48e17092d1435d6f89dc0ea028949
#
_cell.length_a   1.000
_cell.length_b   1.000
_cell.length_c   1.000
_cell.angle_alpha   90.00
_cell.angle_beta   90.00
_cell.angle_gamma   90.00
#
_symmetry.space_group_name_H-M   'P 1'
#
loop_
_entity.id
_entity.type
_entity.pdbx_description
1 polymer ?
#
loop_
_entity_poly.entity_id
_entity_poly.type
_entity_poly.pdbx_seq_one_letter_code
_entity_poly.pdbx_strand_id
1 'polypeptide(L)'
;CRSIYYRKPTPENIINKIDSKYHNHCFREVFAFVEGIAESFTGKCLSKPSIIKRADNKVFQAKTAIDIGFTIPDFILTNNFDCFKNTLTINSIVKPLSSGLIENQKVKEFVQTNMVDMNKNTETLKYCPAYFQSYTKKEFEVRSTFINGKDYSVKMISKNKIDWRKNNNEIFYSTIKMPDTIKEKCLRYMSVMNISFGCFDFIVFDGEWFFLEMNANGQWAWLENETNINVSSELVRFLNEV
;
A
#
# COMPACT_ATOMS: atom_id res chain seq x y z
N CYS A 1 14.30 -25.88 2.72
CA CYS A 1 13.60 -24.67 3.14
C CYS A 1 12.19 -25.06 3.64
N ARG A 2 11.77 -24.55 4.80
CA ARG A 2 10.43 -24.83 5.38
C ARG A 2 9.44 -23.72 5.08
N SER A 3 9.94 -22.49 4.92
CA SER A 3 9.14 -21.30 4.63
C SER A 3 9.89 -20.32 3.75
N ILE A 4 9.17 -19.46 3.05
CA ILE A 4 9.68 -18.37 2.24
C ILE A 4 9.02 -17.07 2.67
N TYR A 5 9.82 -16.02 2.87
CA TYR A 5 9.34 -14.66 2.95
C TYR A 5 9.68 -13.94 1.63
N TYR A 6 8.70 -13.89 0.74
CA TYR A 6 8.82 -13.16 -0.53
C TYR A 6 8.56 -11.67 -0.28
N ARG A 7 9.66 -10.89 -0.22
CA ARG A 7 9.57 -9.47 0.09
C ARG A 7 10.41 -8.64 -0.85
N LYS A 8 9.76 -7.97 -1.79
CA LYS A 8 10.35 -6.96 -2.70
C LYS A 8 11.77 -7.33 -3.15
N PRO A 9 11.97 -8.48 -3.81
CA PRO A 9 13.29 -8.86 -4.29
C PRO A 9 13.82 -7.76 -5.20
N THR A 10 15.08 -7.39 -5.02
CA THR A 10 15.77 -6.42 -5.85
C THR A 10 16.88 -7.16 -6.60
N PRO A 11 16.84 -7.17 -7.94
CA PRO A 11 17.91 -7.79 -8.71
C PRO A 11 19.24 -7.04 -8.52
N GLU A 12 20.33 -7.74 -8.75
CA GLU A 12 21.66 -7.13 -8.71
C GLU A 12 21.76 -5.96 -9.70
N ASN A 13 22.50 -4.92 -9.34
CA ASN A 13 22.78 -3.82 -10.25
C ASN A 13 23.67 -4.31 -11.41
N ILE A 14 23.09 -4.32 -12.61
CA ILE A 14 23.77 -4.74 -13.85
C ILE A 14 24.18 -3.55 -14.73
N ILE A 15 24.01 -2.33 -14.24
CA ILE A 15 24.47 -1.11 -14.95
C ILE A 15 25.99 -1.22 -15.12
N ASN A 16 26.46 -0.99 -16.35
CA ASN A 16 27.87 -1.13 -16.77
C ASN A 16 28.44 -2.59 -16.74
N LYS A 17 27.63 -3.60 -16.43
CA LYS A 17 28.05 -5.02 -16.50
C LYS A 17 27.67 -5.68 -17.82
N ILE A 18 26.53 -5.24 -18.40
CA ILE A 18 26.03 -5.69 -19.70
C ILE A 18 25.48 -4.50 -20.50
N ASP A 19 25.32 -4.70 -21.81
CA ASP A 19 24.73 -3.69 -22.70
C ASP A 19 23.30 -3.33 -22.22
N SER A 20 22.99 -2.03 -22.17
CA SER A 20 21.74 -1.48 -21.66
C SER A 20 20.49 -2.01 -22.38
N LYS A 21 20.61 -2.39 -23.66
CA LYS A 21 19.50 -2.99 -24.42
C LYS A 21 19.00 -4.30 -23.84
N TYR A 22 19.85 -5.02 -23.07
CA TYR A 22 19.49 -6.29 -22.42
C TYR A 22 19.00 -6.14 -20.98
N HIS A 23 19.11 -4.96 -20.33
CA HIS A 23 18.79 -4.79 -18.93
C HIS A 23 17.35 -5.24 -18.61
N ASN A 24 16.36 -4.75 -19.36
CA ASN A 24 14.96 -5.13 -19.14
C ASN A 24 14.70 -6.63 -19.35
N HIS A 25 15.39 -7.24 -20.32
CA HIS A 25 15.29 -8.69 -20.52
C HIS A 25 15.84 -9.44 -19.30
N CYS A 26 17.06 -9.15 -18.88
CA CYS A 26 17.67 -9.79 -17.72
C CYS A 26 16.85 -9.62 -16.45
N PHE A 27 16.30 -8.42 -16.20
CA PHE A 27 15.40 -8.20 -15.05
C PHE A 27 14.16 -9.08 -15.12
N ARG A 28 13.52 -9.20 -16.28
CA ARG A 28 12.33 -10.08 -16.43
C ARG A 28 12.66 -11.54 -16.17
N GLU A 29 13.79 -12.03 -16.69
CA GLU A 29 14.24 -13.42 -16.48
C GLU A 29 14.50 -13.69 -14.98
N VAL A 30 15.21 -12.77 -14.29
CA VAL A 30 15.44 -12.90 -12.85
C VAL A 30 14.14 -12.91 -12.06
N PHE A 31 13.23 -11.99 -12.36
CA PHE A 31 11.92 -11.94 -11.69
C PHE A 31 11.08 -13.18 -12.00
N ALA A 32 11.02 -13.63 -13.25
CA ALA A 32 10.31 -14.86 -13.62
C ALA A 32 10.81 -16.06 -12.83
N PHE A 33 12.14 -16.17 -12.67
CA PHE A 33 12.75 -17.24 -11.89
C PHE A 33 12.41 -17.15 -10.39
N VAL A 34 12.62 -16.00 -9.77
CA VAL A 34 12.37 -15.79 -8.34
C VAL A 34 10.89 -15.92 -7.98
N GLU A 35 10.02 -15.35 -8.80
CA GLU A 35 8.57 -15.47 -8.64
C GLU A 35 8.11 -16.93 -8.83
N GLY A 36 8.66 -17.62 -9.84
CA GLY A 36 8.38 -19.04 -10.08
C GLY A 36 8.72 -19.92 -8.89
N ILE A 37 9.87 -19.68 -8.23
CA ILE A 37 10.24 -20.39 -6.99
C ILE A 37 9.20 -20.13 -5.90
N ALA A 38 8.83 -18.86 -5.66
CA ALA A 38 7.88 -18.50 -4.60
C ALA A 38 6.47 -19.07 -4.89
N GLU A 39 6.02 -19.04 -6.15
CA GLU A 39 4.71 -19.58 -6.55
C GLU A 39 4.64 -21.10 -6.43
N SER A 40 5.67 -21.81 -6.87
CA SER A 40 5.72 -23.27 -6.84
C SER A 40 6.00 -23.85 -5.45
N PHE A 41 6.39 -23.02 -4.49
CA PHE A 41 6.72 -23.50 -3.15
C PHE A 41 5.47 -24.04 -2.43
N THR A 42 5.54 -25.29 -1.98
CA THR A 42 4.42 -25.98 -1.32
C THR A 42 4.35 -25.74 0.18
N GLY A 43 5.44 -25.24 0.79
CA GLY A 43 5.47 -24.85 2.20
C GLY A 43 4.84 -23.47 2.45
N LYS A 44 5.03 -22.96 3.65
CA LYS A 44 4.52 -21.64 4.04
C LYS A 44 5.25 -20.53 3.28
N CYS A 45 4.51 -19.74 2.52
CA CYS A 45 5.04 -18.57 1.80
C CYS A 45 4.32 -17.30 2.24
N LEU A 46 5.06 -16.32 2.70
CA LEU A 46 4.53 -15.02 3.13
C LEU A 46 5.00 -13.92 2.16
N SER A 47 4.19 -13.43 1.24
CA SER A 47 3.05 -14.06 0.58
C SER A 47 3.47 -14.43 -0.84
N LYS A 48 2.69 -15.25 -1.56
CA LYS A 48 3.00 -15.58 -2.97
C LYS A 48 2.88 -14.34 -3.86
N PRO A 49 3.73 -14.18 -4.90
CA PRO A 49 3.71 -13.02 -5.80
C PRO A 49 2.35 -12.75 -6.44
N SER A 50 1.64 -13.79 -6.89
CA SER A 50 0.29 -13.67 -7.48
C SER A 50 -0.73 -13.13 -6.48
N ILE A 51 -0.66 -13.56 -5.24
CA ILE A 51 -1.52 -13.09 -4.14
C ILE A 51 -1.23 -11.62 -3.84
N ILE A 52 0.06 -11.24 -3.73
CA ILE A 52 0.46 -9.84 -3.53
C ILE A 52 -0.06 -8.96 -4.66
N LYS A 53 0.17 -9.37 -5.92
CA LYS A 53 -0.28 -8.62 -7.10
C LYS A 53 -1.79 -8.41 -7.11
N ARG A 54 -2.58 -9.44 -6.75
CA ARG A 54 -4.03 -9.32 -6.63
C ARG A 54 -4.42 -8.40 -5.50
N ALA A 55 -3.80 -8.55 -4.34
CA ALA A 55 -4.12 -7.78 -3.13
C ALA A 55 -3.73 -6.30 -3.25
N ASP A 56 -2.69 -5.96 -4.01
CA ASP A 56 -2.26 -4.57 -4.23
C ASP A 56 -3.08 -3.84 -5.31
N ASN A 57 -4.01 -4.52 -6.01
CA ASN A 57 -4.86 -3.89 -7.01
C ASN A 57 -5.88 -2.95 -6.36
N LYS A 58 -5.75 -1.64 -6.59
CA LYS A 58 -6.57 -0.60 -5.95
C LYS A 58 -8.08 -0.70 -6.24
N VAL A 59 -8.45 -1.12 -7.44
CA VAL A 59 -9.86 -1.32 -7.81
C VAL A 59 -10.46 -2.48 -7.01
N PHE A 60 -9.72 -3.58 -6.94
CA PHE A 60 -10.14 -4.75 -6.17
C PHE A 60 -10.15 -4.48 -4.66
N GLN A 61 -9.17 -3.72 -4.17
CA GLN A 61 -9.13 -3.26 -2.77
C GLN A 61 -10.38 -2.45 -2.40
N ALA A 62 -10.70 -1.42 -3.19
CA ALA A 62 -11.85 -0.56 -2.93
C ALA A 62 -13.16 -1.35 -2.92
N LYS A 63 -13.38 -2.22 -3.91
CA LYS A 63 -14.57 -3.09 -3.96
C LYS A 63 -14.64 -3.99 -2.72
N THR A 64 -13.55 -4.66 -2.37
CA THR A 64 -13.52 -5.56 -1.19
C THR A 64 -13.80 -4.80 0.10
N ALA A 65 -13.22 -3.61 0.25
CA ALA A 65 -13.44 -2.80 1.45
C ALA A 65 -14.90 -2.33 1.57
N ILE A 66 -15.56 -1.96 0.46
CA ILE A 66 -16.99 -1.63 0.42
C ILE A 66 -17.83 -2.86 0.82
N ASP A 67 -17.58 -4.02 0.21
CA ASP A 67 -18.33 -5.26 0.46
C ASP A 67 -18.22 -5.73 1.93
N ILE A 68 -17.10 -5.44 2.59
CA ILE A 68 -16.87 -5.74 4.01
C ILE A 68 -17.53 -4.71 4.93
N GLY A 69 -17.82 -3.51 4.41
CA GLY A 69 -18.44 -2.43 5.15
C GLY A 69 -17.44 -1.51 5.88
N PHE A 70 -16.24 -1.34 5.34
CA PHE A 70 -15.37 -0.24 5.80
C PHE A 70 -15.97 1.11 5.41
N THR A 71 -15.81 2.11 6.27
CA THR A 71 -15.97 3.51 5.86
C THR A 71 -14.80 3.89 4.98
N ILE A 72 -15.09 4.39 3.76
CA ILE A 72 -14.10 4.81 2.77
C ILE A 72 -14.46 6.23 2.35
N PRO A 73 -13.48 7.15 2.23
CA PRO A 73 -13.77 8.46 1.62
C PRO A 73 -14.32 8.29 0.20
N ASP A 74 -15.27 9.12 -0.19
CA ASP A 74 -15.81 9.09 -1.55
C ASP A 74 -14.71 9.15 -2.60
N PHE A 75 -14.83 8.35 -3.64
CA PHE A 75 -13.79 8.25 -4.67
C PHE A 75 -14.37 7.95 -6.06
N ILE A 76 -13.57 8.24 -7.07
CA ILE A 76 -13.81 7.83 -8.46
C ILE A 76 -12.49 7.43 -9.13
N LEU A 77 -12.57 6.37 -9.92
CA LEU A 77 -11.48 5.88 -10.77
C LEU A 77 -11.83 6.24 -12.21
N THR A 78 -11.16 7.24 -12.77
CA THR A 78 -11.53 7.74 -14.09
C THR A 78 -10.33 8.32 -14.86
N ASN A 79 -10.42 8.27 -16.17
CA ASN A 79 -9.58 9.03 -17.09
C ASN A 79 -10.35 10.22 -17.74
N ASN A 80 -11.54 10.52 -17.23
CA ASN A 80 -12.39 11.62 -17.71
C ASN A 80 -12.56 12.66 -16.60
N PHE A 81 -12.09 13.88 -16.84
CA PHE A 81 -12.12 14.95 -15.85
C PHE A 81 -13.53 15.48 -15.57
N ASP A 82 -14.44 15.42 -16.56
CA ASP A 82 -15.82 15.81 -16.34
C ASP A 82 -16.56 14.81 -15.44
N CYS A 83 -16.28 13.51 -15.59
CA CYS A 83 -16.77 12.51 -14.63
C CYS A 83 -16.30 12.80 -13.22
N PHE A 84 -15.01 13.17 -13.04
CA PHE A 84 -14.49 13.58 -11.73
C PHE A 84 -15.26 14.79 -11.18
N LYS A 85 -15.41 15.87 -11.95
CA LYS A 85 -16.09 17.12 -11.52
C LYS A 85 -17.54 16.89 -11.13
N ASN A 86 -18.23 15.97 -11.81
CA ASN A 86 -19.62 15.67 -11.55
C ASN A 86 -19.84 14.72 -10.36
N THR A 87 -18.78 14.03 -9.92
CA THR A 87 -18.85 13.02 -8.84
C THR A 87 -18.28 13.52 -7.52
N LEU A 88 -17.17 14.25 -7.56
CA LEU A 88 -16.45 14.71 -6.37
C LEU A 88 -16.35 16.23 -6.32
N THR A 89 -16.11 16.75 -5.13
CA THR A 89 -15.92 18.19 -4.91
C THR A 89 -14.49 18.63 -5.27
N ILE A 90 -14.30 19.96 -5.38
CA ILE A 90 -12.97 20.58 -5.57
C ILE A 90 -11.95 20.16 -4.50
N ASN A 91 -12.43 19.91 -3.27
CA ASN A 91 -11.57 19.47 -2.16
C ASN A 91 -11.28 17.97 -2.25
N SER A 92 -10.55 17.58 -3.29
CA SER A 92 -10.18 16.19 -3.56
C SER A 92 -8.67 16.03 -3.74
N ILE A 93 -8.21 14.81 -3.51
CA ILE A 93 -6.83 14.39 -3.74
C ILE A 93 -6.77 13.43 -4.93
N VAL A 94 -5.61 13.36 -5.56
CA VAL A 94 -5.32 12.41 -6.62
C VAL A 94 -4.16 11.52 -6.22
N LYS A 95 -4.29 10.21 -6.50
CA LYS A 95 -3.31 9.17 -6.20
C LYS A 95 -3.03 8.33 -7.44
N PRO A 96 -1.84 7.72 -7.59
CA PRO A 96 -1.59 6.72 -8.61
C PRO A 96 -2.37 5.43 -8.29
N LEU A 97 -2.82 4.73 -9.34
CA LEU A 97 -3.50 3.42 -9.21
C LEU A 97 -2.54 2.28 -8.92
N SER A 98 -1.33 2.37 -9.41
CA SER A 98 -0.30 1.34 -9.23
C SER A 98 0.88 1.90 -8.44
N SER A 99 2.06 1.89 -9.01
CA SER A 99 3.25 2.50 -8.43
C SER A 99 3.26 4.00 -8.67
N GLY A 100 3.62 4.78 -7.65
CA GLY A 100 3.95 6.20 -7.84
C GLY A 100 5.33 6.43 -8.45
N LEU A 101 6.10 5.38 -8.76
CA LEU A 101 7.43 5.52 -9.32
C LEU A 101 7.35 5.73 -10.83
N ILE A 102 7.87 6.88 -11.30
CA ILE A 102 8.15 7.16 -12.71
C ILE A 102 9.66 7.04 -12.87
N GLU A 103 10.09 6.07 -13.66
CA GLU A 103 11.50 5.83 -13.92
C GLU A 103 11.78 5.78 -15.40
N ASN A 104 12.70 6.63 -15.84
CA ASN A 104 13.31 6.54 -17.15
C ASN A 104 14.84 6.60 -16.99
N GLN A 105 15.58 6.47 -18.09
CA GLN A 105 17.06 6.41 -18.07
C GLN A 105 17.73 7.62 -17.40
N LYS A 106 17.03 8.73 -17.21
CA LYS A 106 17.60 10.01 -16.72
C LYS A 106 16.93 10.53 -15.44
N VAL A 107 15.70 10.10 -15.16
CA VAL A 107 14.89 10.67 -14.07
C VAL A 107 14.21 9.56 -13.29
N LYS A 108 14.25 9.68 -11.97
CA LYS A 108 13.49 8.87 -11.04
C LYS A 108 12.63 9.78 -10.18
N GLU A 109 11.33 9.77 -10.44
CA GLU A 109 10.35 10.63 -9.77
C GLU A 109 9.32 9.79 -9.03
N PHE A 110 8.83 10.33 -7.91
CA PHE A 110 7.73 9.72 -7.16
C PHE A 110 6.48 10.59 -7.25
N VAL A 111 5.43 10.04 -7.81
CA VAL A 111 4.10 10.65 -7.75
C VAL A 111 3.52 10.38 -6.37
N GLN A 112 3.44 11.43 -5.57
CA GLN A 112 2.82 11.41 -4.25
C GLN A 112 1.32 11.74 -4.34
N THR A 113 0.60 11.53 -3.24
CA THR A 113 -0.76 12.07 -3.08
C THR A 113 -0.72 13.61 -3.10
N ASN A 114 -1.49 14.21 -3.98
CA ASN A 114 -1.59 15.66 -4.12
C ASN A 114 -3.05 16.12 -4.12
N MET A 115 -3.27 17.37 -3.70
CA MET A 115 -4.56 18.03 -3.94
C MET A 115 -4.78 18.19 -5.45
N VAL A 116 -6.02 18.02 -5.88
CA VAL A 116 -6.40 18.27 -7.27
C VAL A 116 -6.33 19.76 -7.55
N ASP A 117 -5.58 20.14 -8.57
CA ASP A 117 -5.52 21.52 -9.07
C ASP A 117 -6.43 21.66 -10.29
N MET A 118 -7.56 22.35 -10.10
CA MET A 118 -8.57 22.55 -11.16
C MET A 118 -8.10 23.42 -12.31
N ASN A 119 -7.01 24.18 -12.14
CA ASN A 119 -6.45 25.06 -13.17
C ASN A 119 -5.44 24.36 -14.08
N LYS A 120 -5.04 23.14 -13.75
CA LYS A 120 -4.11 22.38 -14.58
C LYS A 120 -4.79 21.83 -15.83
N ASN A 121 -4.00 21.77 -16.92
CA ASN A 121 -4.43 21.07 -18.12
C ASN A 121 -4.68 19.59 -17.83
N THR A 122 -5.89 19.14 -18.07
CA THR A 122 -6.37 17.79 -17.77
C THR A 122 -6.54 16.93 -19.03
N GLU A 123 -6.21 17.46 -20.23
CA GLU A 123 -6.37 16.75 -21.51
C GLU A 123 -5.62 15.42 -21.57
N THR A 124 -4.48 15.34 -20.88
CA THR A 124 -3.67 14.12 -20.82
C THR A 124 -4.26 13.03 -19.93
N LEU A 125 -5.24 13.35 -19.07
CA LEU A 125 -5.88 12.37 -18.20
C LEU A 125 -6.54 11.24 -19.01
N LYS A 126 -7.05 11.52 -20.21
CA LYS A 126 -7.66 10.51 -21.09
C LYS A 126 -6.73 9.32 -21.41
N TYR A 127 -5.43 9.48 -21.30
CA TYR A 127 -4.44 8.43 -21.57
C TYR A 127 -4.06 7.59 -20.36
N CYS A 128 -4.36 8.08 -19.15
CA CYS A 128 -3.97 7.39 -17.92
C CYS A 128 -5.02 7.62 -16.83
N PRO A 129 -5.77 6.58 -16.42
CA PRO A 129 -6.74 6.72 -15.35
C PRO A 129 -6.05 7.04 -14.03
N ALA A 130 -6.71 7.85 -13.21
CA ALA A 130 -6.25 8.22 -11.88
C ALA A 130 -7.29 7.87 -10.81
N TYR A 131 -6.84 7.74 -9.57
CA TYR A 131 -7.67 7.57 -8.39
C TYR A 131 -7.90 8.94 -7.75
N PHE A 132 -9.09 9.47 -7.89
CA PHE A 132 -9.53 10.68 -7.21
C PHE A 132 -10.31 10.31 -5.96
N GLN A 133 -10.08 11.03 -4.86
CA GLN A 133 -10.70 10.77 -3.58
C GLN A 133 -11.00 12.08 -2.87
N SER A 134 -12.17 12.17 -2.21
CA SER A 134 -12.49 13.30 -1.36
C SER A 134 -11.45 13.46 -0.25
N TYR A 135 -10.98 14.69 -0.05
CA TYR A 135 -10.08 14.99 1.05
C TYR A 135 -10.81 14.83 2.39
N THR A 136 -10.36 13.88 3.18
CA THR A 136 -10.89 13.66 4.52
C THR A 136 -9.96 14.33 5.54
N LYS A 137 -10.53 15.18 6.40
CA LYS A 137 -9.79 15.71 7.55
C LYS A 137 -9.30 14.55 8.41
N LYS A 138 -8.15 14.72 9.03
CA LYS A 138 -7.59 13.72 9.94
C LYS A 138 -7.12 14.37 11.24
N GLU A 139 -7.41 13.72 12.34
CA GLU A 139 -6.76 13.98 13.63
C GLU A 139 -5.42 13.27 13.63
N PHE A 140 -5.42 12.01 13.20
CA PHE A 140 -4.23 11.18 13.06
C PHE A 140 -4.43 10.11 12.00
N GLU A 141 -3.33 9.47 11.62
CA GLU A 141 -3.33 8.28 10.79
C GLU A 141 -2.99 7.06 11.66
N VAL A 142 -3.42 5.90 11.20
CA VAL A 142 -3.04 4.63 11.81
C VAL A 142 -2.48 3.71 10.74
N ARG A 143 -1.29 3.20 10.99
CA ARG A 143 -0.75 2.08 10.26
C ARG A 143 -0.80 0.84 11.13
N SER A 144 -1.52 -0.17 10.66
CA SER A 144 -1.67 -1.42 11.39
C SER A 144 -1.09 -2.57 10.61
N THR A 145 -0.05 -3.20 11.16
CA THR A 145 0.58 -4.39 10.57
C THR A 145 -0.08 -5.64 11.15
N PHE A 146 -0.63 -6.45 10.27
CA PHE A 146 -1.22 -7.74 10.61
C PHE A 146 -0.29 -8.89 10.22
N ILE A 147 -0.13 -9.84 11.13
CA ILE A 147 0.54 -11.13 10.89
C ILE A 147 -0.25 -12.21 11.58
N ASN A 148 -0.71 -13.20 10.81
CA ASN A 148 -1.43 -14.38 11.34
C ASN A 148 -2.55 -14.01 12.34
N GLY A 149 -3.35 -13.00 12.00
CA GLY A 149 -4.48 -12.54 12.80
C GLY A 149 -4.14 -11.61 13.98
N LYS A 150 -2.86 -11.37 14.27
CA LYS A 150 -2.42 -10.38 15.27
C LYS A 150 -2.18 -9.03 14.61
N ASP A 151 -2.60 -7.96 15.27
CA ASP A 151 -2.40 -6.60 14.82
C ASP A 151 -1.38 -5.84 15.67
N TYR A 152 -0.59 -5.03 15.01
CA TYR A 152 0.38 -4.11 15.57
C TYR A 152 0.05 -2.72 15.02
N SER A 153 -0.73 -1.97 15.78
CA SER A 153 -1.29 -0.70 15.33
C SER A 153 -0.53 0.48 15.91
N VAL A 154 -0.10 1.38 15.04
CA VAL A 154 0.64 2.59 15.39
C VAL A 154 -0.13 3.81 14.90
N LYS A 155 -0.41 4.71 15.83
CA LYS A 155 -0.95 6.04 15.61
C LYS A 155 0.18 6.96 15.18
N MET A 156 -0.06 7.75 14.14
CA MET A 156 0.86 8.73 13.58
C MET A 156 0.21 10.11 13.55
N ILE A 157 0.75 11.05 14.30
CA ILE A 157 0.33 12.45 14.26
C ILE A 157 1.37 13.22 13.46
N SER A 158 0.97 13.67 12.27
CA SER A 158 1.83 14.36 11.31
C SER A 158 1.48 15.85 11.24
N LYS A 159 2.50 16.72 11.18
CA LYS A 159 2.30 18.15 10.88
C LYS A 159 1.76 18.35 9.46
N ASN A 160 2.19 17.54 8.48
CA ASN A 160 1.65 17.59 7.14
C ASN A 160 0.30 16.89 7.07
N LYS A 161 -0.74 17.64 6.67
CA LYS A 161 -2.13 17.14 6.67
C LYS A 161 -2.51 16.33 5.42
N ILE A 162 -1.71 16.37 4.35
CA ILE A 162 -2.01 15.68 3.08
C ILE A 162 -1.29 14.34 3.01
N ASP A 163 0.04 14.35 3.10
CA ASP A 163 0.86 13.14 3.03
C ASP A 163 2.00 13.22 4.06
N TRP A 164 2.02 12.28 5.01
CA TRP A 164 3.01 12.23 6.07
C TRP A 164 4.43 11.97 5.56
N ARG A 165 4.59 11.40 4.34
CA ARG A 165 5.88 11.04 3.72
C ARG A 165 6.62 12.25 3.13
N LYS A 166 6.02 13.44 3.09
CA LYS A 166 6.69 14.64 2.58
C LYS A 166 7.90 15.01 3.43
N ASN A 167 8.96 15.49 2.75
CA ASN A 167 10.19 15.91 3.39
C ASN A 167 9.95 17.00 4.45
N ASN A 168 10.80 17.04 5.49
CA ASN A 168 10.73 17.98 6.63
C ASN A 168 9.43 17.93 7.44
N ASN A 169 8.81 16.75 7.52
CA ASN A 169 7.60 16.53 8.29
C ASN A 169 7.96 15.93 9.66
N GLU A 170 7.50 16.54 10.74
CA GLU A 170 7.60 15.96 12.07
C GLU A 170 6.39 15.03 12.31
N ILE A 171 6.68 13.82 12.78
CA ILE A 171 5.68 12.81 13.04
C ILE A 171 5.89 12.28 14.45
N PHE A 172 4.82 12.21 15.23
CA PHE A 172 4.80 11.57 16.54
C PHE A 172 4.13 10.20 16.41
N TYR A 173 4.82 9.18 16.91
CA TYR A 173 4.39 7.81 16.88
C TYR A 173 4.00 7.32 18.27
N SER A 174 2.92 6.55 18.36
CA SER A 174 2.51 5.85 19.58
C SER A 174 1.71 4.60 19.23
N THR A 175 1.76 3.59 20.07
CA THR A 175 0.88 2.42 19.93
C THR A 175 -0.56 2.81 20.19
N ILE A 176 -1.49 2.16 19.48
CA ILE A 176 -2.93 2.33 19.68
C ILE A 176 -3.63 0.99 19.64
N LYS A 177 -4.63 0.80 20.50
CA LYS A 177 -5.51 -0.35 20.40
C LYS A 177 -6.54 -0.09 19.29
N MET A 178 -6.58 -0.94 18.28
CA MET A 178 -7.60 -0.91 17.24
C MET A 178 -8.96 -1.31 17.82
N PRO A 179 -10.08 -0.65 17.47
CA PRO A 179 -11.41 -1.10 17.81
C PRO A 179 -11.68 -2.52 17.29
N ASP A 180 -12.32 -3.36 18.09
CA ASP A 180 -12.56 -4.77 17.73
C ASP A 180 -13.37 -4.89 16.43
N THR A 181 -14.34 -3.99 16.19
CA THR A 181 -15.14 -3.92 14.95
C THR A 181 -14.28 -3.64 13.70
N ILE A 182 -13.26 -2.80 13.81
CA ILE A 182 -12.32 -2.52 12.72
C ILE A 182 -11.38 -3.71 12.51
N LYS A 183 -10.91 -4.31 13.62
CA LYS A 183 -10.06 -5.51 13.57
C LYS A 183 -10.76 -6.67 12.85
N GLU A 184 -12.00 -6.93 13.18
CA GLU A 184 -12.82 -7.97 12.52
C GLU A 184 -12.94 -7.73 11.01
N LYS A 185 -13.17 -6.47 10.60
CA LYS A 185 -13.20 -6.10 9.18
C LYS A 185 -11.84 -6.36 8.50
N CYS A 186 -10.72 -6.00 9.16
CA CYS A 186 -9.38 -6.29 8.65
C CYS A 186 -9.15 -7.79 8.46
N LEU A 187 -9.53 -8.61 9.43
CA LEU A 187 -9.38 -10.08 9.37
C LEU A 187 -10.23 -10.67 8.22
N ARG A 188 -11.47 -10.21 8.05
CA ARG A 188 -12.31 -10.61 6.92
C ARG A 188 -11.69 -10.19 5.59
N TYR A 189 -11.13 -8.99 5.52
CA TYR A 189 -10.43 -8.48 4.34
C TYR A 189 -9.23 -9.37 3.97
N MET A 190 -8.40 -9.70 4.95
CA MET A 190 -7.25 -10.60 4.77
C MET A 190 -7.68 -11.99 4.29
N SER A 191 -8.78 -12.52 4.81
CA SER A 191 -9.35 -13.79 4.37
C SER A 191 -9.78 -13.76 2.90
N VAL A 192 -10.50 -12.71 2.47
CA VAL A 192 -10.91 -12.52 1.05
C VAL A 192 -9.70 -12.40 0.12
N MET A 193 -8.66 -11.71 0.59
CA MET A 193 -7.41 -11.54 -0.16
C MET A 193 -6.52 -12.78 -0.14
N ASN A 194 -6.80 -13.75 0.76
CA ASN A 194 -5.99 -14.94 1.02
C ASN A 194 -4.55 -14.58 1.44
N ILE A 195 -4.41 -13.66 2.40
CA ILE A 195 -3.13 -13.20 2.92
C ILE A 195 -3.03 -13.39 4.42
N SER A 196 -1.82 -13.72 4.90
CA SER A 196 -1.50 -13.81 6.33
C SER A 196 -0.69 -12.62 6.84
N PHE A 197 -0.29 -11.71 5.95
CA PHE A 197 0.43 -10.49 6.27
C PHE A 197 -0.12 -9.32 5.44
N GLY A 198 -0.24 -8.15 6.07
CA GLY A 198 -0.60 -6.91 5.38
C GLY A 198 -0.51 -5.70 6.30
N CYS A 199 -0.25 -4.54 5.72
CA CYS A 199 -0.26 -3.26 6.43
C CYS A 199 -1.47 -2.45 5.98
N PHE A 200 -2.40 -2.22 6.89
CA PHE A 200 -3.57 -1.36 6.68
C PHE A 200 -3.25 0.08 7.02
N ASP A 201 -3.70 0.99 6.20
CA ASP A 201 -3.60 2.42 6.44
C ASP A 201 -5.00 3.01 6.63
N PHE A 202 -5.19 3.74 7.73
CA PHE A 202 -6.43 4.44 8.08
C PHE A 202 -6.18 5.90 8.37
N ILE A 203 -7.20 6.72 8.13
CA ILE A 203 -7.36 8.04 8.72
C ILE A 203 -8.38 7.92 9.84
N VAL A 204 -8.14 8.61 10.97
CA VAL A 204 -9.12 8.74 12.04
C VAL A 204 -9.50 10.21 12.21
N PHE A 205 -10.81 10.46 12.22
CA PHE A 205 -11.40 11.76 12.46
C PHE A 205 -12.73 11.60 13.20
N ASP A 206 -12.92 12.32 14.28
CA ASP A 206 -14.11 12.27 15.14
C ASP A 206 -14.49 10.83 15.57
N GLY A 207 -13.45 10.03 15.91
CA GLY A 207 -13.60 8.63 16.31
C GLY A 207 -13.89 7.66 15.16
N GLU A 208 -14.17 8.13 13.96
CA GLU A 208 -14.42 7.29 12.79
C GLU A 208 -13.12 6.90 12.06
N TRP A 209 -13.04 5.62 11.68
CA TRP A 209 -11.90 5.02 10.99
C TRP A 209 -12.17 4.88 9.51
N PHE A 210 -11.51 5.68 8.70
CA PHE A 210 -11.61 5.65 7.24
C PHE A 210 -10.50 4.76 6.65
N PHE A 211 -10.88 3.69 6.00
CA PHE A 211 -9.93 2.82 5.29
C PHE A 211 -9.35 3.56 4.07
N LEU A 212 -8.04 3.55 3.93
CA LEU A 212 -7.34 4.13 2.79
C LEU A 212 -6.84 3.08 1.82
N GLU A 213 -6.08 2.11 2.33
CA GLU A 213 -5.50 1.02 1.57
C GLU A 213 -4.98 -0.10 2.46
N MET A 214 -4.72 -1.26 1.86
CA MET A 214 -3.96 -2.34 2.45
C MET A 214 -2.78 -2.67 1.54
N ASN A 215 -1.59 -2.74 2.12
CA ASN A 215 -0.35 -3.07 1.42
C ASN A 215 0.06 -4.50 1.77
N ALA A 216 -0.10 -5.45 0.84
CA ALA A 216 0.18 -6.87 1.06
C ALA A 216 1.67 -7.16 1.30
N ASN A 217 2.53 -6.22 0.94
CA ASN A 217 3.98 -6.27 1.19
C ASN A 217 4.49 -4.97 1.82
N GLY A 218 3.69 -4.42 2.76
CA GLY A 218 3.92 -3.13 3.41
C GLY A 218 5.19 -3.09 4.26
N GLN A 219 5.79 -1.91 4.36
CA GLN A 219 6.93 -1.68 5.25
C GLN A 219 6.44 -1.47 6.67
N TRP A 220 7.11 -2.07 7.64
CA TRP A 220 6.77 -2.07 9.06
C TRP A 220 7.99 -1.86 9.99
N ALA A 221 9.20 -2.24 9.54
CA ALA A 221 10.38 -2.28 10.42
C ALA A 221 10.72 -0.94 11.08
N TRP A 222 10.49 0.18 10.37
CA TRP A 222 10.71 1.50 10.93
C TRP A 222 9.78 1.81 12.12
N LEU A 223 8.58 1.22 12.17
CA LEU A 223 7.66 1.39 13.30
C LEU A 223 8.14 0.69 14.57
N GLU A 224 8.89 -0.40 14.46
CA GLU A 224 9.50 -1.05 15.63
C GLU A 224 10.49 -0.10 16.33
N ASN A 225 11.29 0.62 15.54
CA ASN A 225 12.25 1.57 16.08
C ASN A 225 11.57 2.75 16.77
N GLU A 226 10.41 3.17 16.27
CA GLU A 226 9.68 4.34 16.79
C GLU A 226 8.78 4.03 18.00
N THR A 227 8.33 2.77 18.15
CA THR A 227 7.24 2.45 19.11
C THR A 227 7.46 1.21 19.97
N ASN A 228 8.57 0.51 19.83
CA ASN A 228 8.87 -0.75 20.53
C ASN A 228 7.84 -1.89 20.30
N ILE A 229 7.03 -1.83 19.24
CA ILE A 229 6.23 -3.00 18.82
C ILE A 229 7.18 -4.09 18.29
N ASN A 230 6.77 -5.35 18.38
CA ASN A 230 7.64 -6.48 18.01
C ASN A 230 7.05 -7.31 16.87
N VAL A 231 6.96 -6.70 15.68
CA VAL A 231 6.47 -7.33 14.45
C VAL A 231 7.44 -8.39 13.94
N SER A 232 8.76 -8.11 14.04
CA SER A 232 9.82 -9.01 13.57
C SER A 232 9.79 -10.36 14.27
N SER A 233 9.63 -10.40 15.59
CA SER A 233 9.52 -11.64 16.34
C SER A 233 8.28 -12.45 15.96
N GLU A 234 7.14 -11.79 15.74
CA GLU A 234 5.93 -12.47 15.31
C GLU A 234 6.10 -13.05 13.89
N LEU A 235 6.79 -12.33 13.01
CA LEU A 235 7.09 -12.78 11.66
C LEU A 235 7.99 -14.01 11.68
N VAL A 236 9.05 -13.99 12.49
CA VAL A 236 9.93 -15.16 12.68
C VAL A 236 9.15 -16.34 13.25
N ARG A 237 8.31 -16.09 14.26
CA ARG A 237 7.45 -17.13 14.84
C ARG A 237 6.55 -17.75 13.79
N PHE A 238 5.82 -16.90 13.02
CA PHE A 238 4.91 -17.35 11.97
C PHE A 238 5.61 -18.20 10.91
N LEU A 239 6.83 -17.82 10.49
CA LEU A 239 7.59 -18.54 9.48
C LEU A 239 8.19 -19.86 10.00
N ASN A 240 8.40 -20.01 11.32
CA ASN A 240 8.94 -21.22 11.94
C ASN A 240 7.85 -22.20 12.41
N GLU A 241 6.61 -21.74 12.59
CA GLU A 241 5.48 -22.63 12.90
C GLU A 241 5.16 -23.51 11.70
N VAL A 242 5.34 -24.82 11.85
CA VAL A 242 5.07 -25.87 10.84
C VAL A 242 3.70 -26.47 11.09
#